data_9ef52eab1206ad48ca1ee71fd78ebe9d
#
_entry.id   9ef52eab1206ad48ca1ee71fd78ebe9d
#
_cell.length_a   1.000
_cell.length_b   1.000
_cell.length_c   1.000
_cell.angle_alpha   90.00
_cell.angle_beta   90.00
_cell.angle_gamma   90.00
#
_symmetry.space_group_name_H-M   'P 1'
#
loop_
_entity.id
_entity.type
_entity.pdbx_description
1 polymer ?
#
loop_
_entity_poly.entity_id
_entity_poly.type
_entity_poly.pdbx_seq_one_letter_code
_entity_poly.pdbx_strand_id
1 'polypeptide(L)'
;SARRSNIRHRPIGIGVQGLADVFMIMRIGFDSARAKFLNDKIFETIYYAAVQESMTMSQKKAEKKKTTTNTSKFPGAYSTFEGSPLQNGEFQFDLWGVTPSQEEPKYDWDSLRKEVTTHGVMNSLLVAPMPTASTAQILGNNECFEPITSNIYVRRTLAGEFVLMNKYLQEDLESLNIWNHDLKNSILENDGSIQHLKIPQFIKDTYKTVWEISQRVLIDLAADRGKFICQSQSLNLFVKEAKFNIITSMLFHAWKVGLKTGVYYLRTRPQSKAQSFTIAPKEEPVCESCSG
;
A
#
# COMPACT_ATOMS: atom_id res chain seq x y z
N SER A 1 -3.36 -30.84 -11.21
CA SER A 1 -2.18 -29.96 -11.43
C SER A 1 -2.03 -28.92 -10.34
N ALA A 2 -2.99 -27.99 -10.14
CA ALA A 2 -2.90 -26.92 -9.14
C ALA A 2 -2.67 -27.42 -7.69
N ARG A 3 -3.46 -28.41 -7.22
CA ARG A 3 -3.28 -29.00 -5.89
C ARG A 3 -1.86 -29.56 -5.68
N ARG A 4 -1.31 -30.25 -6.70
CA ARG A 4 0.06 -30.81 -6.62
C ARG A 4 1.10 -29.69 -6.48
N SER A 5 0.98 -28.61 -7.26
CA SER A 5 1.86 -27.45 -7.20
C SER A 5 1.78 -26.77 -5.83
N ASN A 6 0.57 -26.50 -5.34
CA ASN A 6 0.37 -25.83 -4.05
C ASN A 6 0.92 -26.64 -2.86
N ILE A 7 0.69 -27.96 -2.85
CA ILE A 7 1.25 -28.83 -1.79
C ILE A 7 2.77 -28.86 -1.86
N ARG A 8 3.34 -28.83 -3.06
CA ARG A 8 4.79 -28.89 -3.28
C ARG A 8 5.49 -27.61 -2.86
N HIS A 9 4.93 -26.46 -3.19
CA HIS A 9 5.59 -25.16 -3.00
C HIS A 9 5.02 -24.32 -1.85
N ARG A 10 3.75 -24.51 -1.50
CA ARG A 10 3.03 -23.79 -0.41
C ARG A 10 3.21 -22.28 -0.49
N PRO A 11 3.05 -21.64 -1.66
CA PRO A 11 3.15 -20.21 -1.76
C PRO A 11 1.99 -19.56 -0.98
N ILE A 12 2.27 -18.48 -0.29
CA ILE A 12 1.28 -17.58 0.32
C ILE A 12 1.53 -16.17 -0.19
N GLY A 13 0.56 -15.27 -0.01
CA GLY A 13 0.68 -13.87 -0.40
C GLY A 13 0.29 -12.96 0.76
N ILE A 14 1.25 -12.51 1.54
CA ILE A 14 1.05 -11.51 2.58
C ILE A 14 1.06 -10.14 1.92
N GLY A 15 0.03 -9.36 2.17
CA GLY A 15 -0.09 -7.98 1.70
C GLY A 15 -0.54 -7.05 2.81
N VAL A 16 -0.69 -5.78 2.48
CA VAL A 16 -1.12 -4.72 3.39
C VAL A 16 -2.32 -3.99 2.81
N GLN A 17 -3.09 -3.36 3.67
CA GLN A 17 -4.07 -2.33 3.34
C GLN A 17 -4.02 -1.24 4.41
N GLY A 18 -4.41 -0.01 4.07
CA GLY A 18 -4.40 1.10 5.01
C GLY A 18 -3.03 1.74 5.23
N LEU A 19 -2.07 1.64 4.29
CA LEU A 19 -0.80 2.36 4.45
C LEU A 19 -1.02 3.87 4.46
N ALA A 20 -1.93 4.39 3.63
CA ALA A 20 -2.30 5.81 3.67
C ALA A 20 -2.94 6.20 5.00
N ASP A 21 -3.78 5.33 5.58
CA ASP A 21 -4.39 5.55 6.90
C ASP A 21 -3.30 5.68 7.98
N VAL A 22 -2.28 4.82 7.98
CA VAL A 22 -1.15 4.91 8.91
C VAL A 22 -0.45 6.26 8.77
N PHE A 23 -0.18 6.71 7.54
CA PHE A 23 0.45 8.00 7.32
C PHE A 23 -0.41 9.17 7.83
N MET A 24 -1.72 9.14 7.57
CA MET A 24 -2.66 10.15 8.06
C MET A 24 -2.75 10.17 9.59
N ILE A 25 -2.86 9.01 10.25
CA ILE A 25 -2.85 8.89 11.72
C ILE A 25 -1.57 9.48 12.32
N MET A 26 -0.44 9.26 11.67
CA MET A 26 0.86 9.77 12.11
C MET A 26 1.15 11.22 11.64
N ARG A 27 0.21 11.85 10.92
CA ARG A 27 0.36 13.18 10.29
C ARG A 27 1.62 13.29 9.43
N ILE A 28 1.82 12.29 8.58
CA ILE A 28 2.95 12.18 7.65
C ILE A 28 2.43 12.38 6.23
N GLY A 29 2.95 13.36 5.51
CA GLY A 29 2.67 13.52 4.07
C GLY A 29 3.21 12.33 3.28
N PHE A 30 2.41 11.81 2.36
CA PHE A 30 2.70 10.58 1.59
C PHE A 30 4.00 10.69 0.76
N ASP A 31 4.37 11.90 0.33
CA ASP A 31 5.57 12.22 -0.45
C ASP A 31 6.76 12.68 0.41
N SER A 32 6.69 12.49 1.72
CA SER A 32 7.73 12.91 2.65
C SER A 32 8.85 11.87 2.83
N ALA A 33 10.03 12.31 3.25
CA ALA A 33 11.13 11.41 3.63
C ALA A 33 10.74 10.45 4.77
N ARG A 34 9.88 10.92 5.70
CA ARG A 34 9.38 10.11 6.80
C ARG A 34 8.45 8.99 6.32
N ALA A 35 7.60 9.26 5.31
CA ALA A 35 6.77 8.23 4.69
C ALA A 35 7.64 7.18 3.99
N LYS A 36 8.69 7.60 3.29
CA LYS A 36 9.67 6.71 2.66
C LYS A 36 10.33 5.78 3.68
N PHE A 37 10.84 6.33 4.77
CA PHE A 37 11.45 5.56 5.86
C PHE A 37 10.46 4.55 6.48
N LEU A 38 9.25 5.00 6.81
CA LEU A 38 8.25 4.14 7.42
C LEU A 38 7.77 3.03 6.46
N ASN A 39 7.60 3.34 5.18
CA ASN A 39 7.29 2.36 4.15
C ASN A 39 8.37 1.26 4.09
N ASP A 40 9.64 1.62 4.09
CA ASP A 40 10.76 0.68 4.10
C ASP A 40 10.70 -0.23 5.34
N LYS A 41 10.57 0.35 6.53
CA LYS A 41 10.55 -0.38 7.80
C LYS A 41 9.34 -1.30 7.99
N ILE A 42 8.16 -0.89 7.54
CA ILE A 42 6.95 -1.73 7.58
C ILE A 42 7.17 -3.00 6.74
N PHE A 43 7.69 -2.88 5.53
CA PHE A 43 7.89 -4.03 4.65
C PHE A 43 9.09 -4.89 5.06
N GLU A 44 10.14 -4.30 5.62
CA GLU A 44 11.24 -5.03 6.27
C GLU A 44 10.73 -5.90 7.41
N THR A 45 9.92 -5.31 8.31
CA THR A 45 9.30 -6.03 9.44
C THR A 45 8.45 -7.21 8.98
N ILE A 46 7.58 -6.97 7.99
CA ILE A 46 6.69 -8.01 7.46
C ILE A 46 7.51 -9.15 6.84
N TYR A 47 8.53 -8.82 6.06
CA TYR A 47 9.34 -9.83 5.41
C TYR A 47 10.17 -10.64 6.41
N TYR A 48 10.81 -9.97 7.39
CA TYR A 48 11.56 -10.63 8.46
C TYR A 48 10.68 -11.62 9.24
N ALA A 49 9.54 -11.16 9.74
CA ALA A 49 8.61 -11.98 10.49
C ALA A 49 8.05 -13.15 9.66
N ALA A 50 7.74 -12.91 8.39
CA ALA A 50 7.24 -13.96 7.49
C ALA A 50 8.28 -15.06 7.24
N VAL A 51 9.53 -14.69 6.98
CA VAL A 51 10.63 -15.65 6.80
C VAL A 51 10.88 -16.42 8.08
N GLN A 52 10.96 -15.72 9.21
CA GLN A 52 11.19 -16.34 10.53
C GLN A 52 10.11 -17.36 10.88
N GLU A 53 8.83 -17.01 10.71
CA GLU A 53 7.75 -17.97 11.01
C GLU A 53 7.74 -19.13 10.02
N SER A 54 7.98 -18.88 8.73
CA SER A 54 8.05 -19.95 7.72
C SER A 54 9.21 -20.93 8.01
N MET A 55 10.33 -20.44 8.53
CA MET A 55 11.46 -21.27 9.02
C MET A 55 11.04 -22.06 10.26
N THR A 56 10.43 -21.42 11.26
CA THR A 56 9.93 -22.08 12.49
C THR A 56 8.92 -23.18 12.15
N MET A 57 8.02 -22.94 11.21
CA MET A 57 7.07 -23.96 10.73
C MET A 57 7.79 -25.14 10.05
N SER A 58 8.85 -24.87 9.30
CA SER A 58 9.68 -25.90 8.67
C SER A 58 10.34 -26.78 9.74
N GLN A 59 10.95 -26.17 10.75
CA GLN A 59 11.59 -26.85 11.87
C GLN A 59 10.60 -27.76 12.62
N LYS A 60 9.46 -27.21 13.07
CA LYS A 60 8.40 -27.98 13.76
C LYS A 60 7.92 -29.17 12.94
N LYS A 61 7.80 -29.01 11.61
CA LYS A 61 7.38 -30.08 10.72
C LYS A 61 8.49 -31.14 10.55
N ALA A 62 9.75 -30.75 10.50
CA ALA A 62 10.89 -31.67 10.45
C ALA A 62 10.95 -32.56 11.70
N GLU A 63 10.74 -31.98 12.89
CA GLU A 63 10.69 -32.71 14.15
C GLU A 63 9.61 -33.79 14.17
N LYS A 64 8.40 -33.47 13.70
CA LYS A 64 7.30 -34.43 13.58
C LYS A 64 7.58 -35.55 12.56
N LYS A 65 8.46 -35.32 11.59
CA LYS A 65 8.82 -36.32 10.55
C LYS A 65 10.01 -37.19 10.91
N LYS A 66 10.75 -36.90 11.99
CA LYS A 66 11.87 -37.74 12.45
C LYS A 66 11.49 -39.22 12.74
N THR A 67 10.19 -39.49 12.88
CA THR A 67 9.62 -40.83 13.08
C THR A 67 9.37 -41.60 11.78
N THR A 68 9.53 -40.97 10.62
CA THR A 68 9.35 -41.59 9.30
C THR A 68 10.66 -41.62 8.52
N THR A 69 10.90 -42.63 7.71
CA THR A 69 12.08 -42.84 6.83
C THR A 69 12.16 -41.76 5.73
N ASN A 70 12.33 -40.50 6.11
CA ASN A 70 12.44 -39.39 5.18
C ASN A 70 13.92 -39.05 4.93
N THR A 71 14.40 -39.28 3.70
CA THR A 71 15.78 -39.05 3.27
C THR A 71 16.07 -37.60 2.85
N SER A 72 15.09 -36.70 2.89
CA SER A 72 15.29 -35.30 2.50
C SER A 72 16.18 -34.55 3.52
N LYS A 73 17.15 -33.79 3.02
CA LYS A 73 18.00 -32.91 3.82
C LYS A 73 17.19 -31.84 4.58
N PHE A 74 16.06 -31.41 3.97
CA PHE A 74 15.17 -30.39 4.55
C PHE A 74 13.71 -30.93 4.64
N PRO A 75 13.42 -31.83 5.59
CA PRO A 75 12.12 -32.57 5.61
C PRO A 75 10.91 -31.69 5.93
N GLY A 76 11.11 -30.50 6.50
CA GLY A 76 10.06 -29.54 6.80
C GLY A 76 9.81 -28.52 5.68
N ALA A 77 10.83 -28.21 4.90
CA ALA A 77 10.78 -27.19 3.86
C ALA A 77 9.83 -27.52 2.70
N TYR A 78 9.59 -26.55 1.85
CA TYR A 78 8.91 -26.80 0.57
C TYR A 78 9.78 -27.66 -0.35
N SER A 79 9.16 -28.43 -1.25
CA SER A 79 9.83 -29.54 -1.93
C SER A 79 10.98 -29.14 -2.88
N THR A 80 11.02 -27.89 -3.31
CA THR A 80 12.08 -27.34 -4.19
C THR A 80 12.92 -26.29 -3.47
N PHE A 81 13.07 -26.41 -2.15
CA PHE A 81 13.94 -25.53 -1.36
C PHE A 81 15.41 -25.72 -1.74
N GLU A 82 15.80 -26.96 -2.00
CA GLU A 82 17.15 -27.29 -2.45
C GLU A 82 17.43 -26.64 -3.82
N GLY A 83 18.54 -25.92 -3.93
CA GLY A 83 18.91 -25.12 -5.09
C GLY A 83 18.24 -23.72 -5.15
N SER A 84 17.43 -23.35 -4.17
CA SER A 84 16.82 -22.00 -4.12
C SER A 84 17.77 -20.94 -3.56
N PRO A 85 17.55 -19.66 -3.87
CA PRO A 85 18.33 -18.57 -3.25
C PRO A 85 18.30 -18.61 -1.72
N LEU A 86 17.17 -18.94 -1.10
CA LEU A 86 17.05 -19.06 0.37
C LEU A 86 17.93 -20.18 0.94
N GLN A 87 18.15 -21.27 0.20
CA GLN A 87 19.10 -22.31 0.62
C GLN A 87 20.53 -21.78 0.62
N ASN A 88 20.87 -20.93 -0.34
CA ASN A 88 22.19 -20.27 -0.40
C ASN A 88 22.32 -19.14 0.63
N GLY A 89 21.28 -18.86 1.40
CA GLY A 89 21.22 -17.77 2.35
C GLY A 89 20.97 -16.41 1.72
N GLU A 90 20.45 -16.38 0.50
CA GLU A 90 20.13 -15.14 -0.22
C GLU A 90 18.67 -14.76 0.03
N PHE A 91 18.46 -13.66 0.73
CA PHE A 91 17.16 -13.05 0.92
C PHE A 91 16.79 -12.15 -0.28
N GLN A 92 15.57 -11.64 -0.31
CA GLN A 92 15.10 -10.82 -1.42
C GLN A 92 15.95 -9.56 -1.64
N PHE A 93 16.36 -8.90 -0.56
CA PHE A 93 17.21 -7.70 -0.64
C PHE A 93 18.63 -8.01 -1.14
N ASP A 94 19.19 -9.22 -0.86
CA ASP A 94 20.48 -9.66 -1.40
C ASP A 94 20.41 -9.78 -2.93
N LEU A 95 19.29 -10.33 -3.45
CA LEU A 95 19.04 -10.43 -4.91
C LEU A 95 18.92 -9.06 -5.59
N TRP A 96 18.61 -8.01 -4.83
CA TRP A 96 18.60 -6.63 -5.30
C TRP A 96 19.93 -5.92 -5.09
N GLY A 97 20.92 -6.57 -4.49
CA GLY A 97 22.23 -5.98 -4.14
C GLY A 97 22.11 -4.86 -3.10
N VAL A 98 21.13 -4.95 -2.20
CA VAL A 98 20.84 -3.94 -1.18
C VAL A 98 21.05 -4.52 0.22
N THR A 99 21.67 -3.73 1.10
CA THR A 99 21.75 -4.05 2.53
C THR A 99 20.60 -3.37 3.26
N PRO A 100 19.85 -4.09 4.13
CA PRO A 100 18.83 -3.47 4.97
C PRO A 100 19.41 -2.37 5.85
N SER A 101 18.59 -1.34 6.13
CA SER A 101 18.97 -0.23 7.00
C SER A 101 19.33 -0.71 8.40
N GLN A 102 20.36 -0.09 9.00
CA GLN A 102 20.76 -0.35 10.39
C GLN A 102 20.00 0.54 11.40
N GLU A 103 19.05 1.35 10.93
CA GLU A 103 18.19 2.16 11.79
C GLU A 103 17.09 1.32 12.44
N GLU A 104 16.61 1.74 13.60
CA GLU A 104 15.56 1.03 14.35
C GLU A 104 14.18 1.06 13.64
N PRO A 105 13.41 -0.04 13.71
CA PRO A 105 13.75 -1.31 14.32
C PRO A 105 14.81 -2.07 13.51
N LYS A 106 15.78 -2.63 14.21
CA LYS A 106 16.87 -3.41 13.62
C LYS A 106 16.61 -4.90 13.76
N TYR A 107 16.78 -5.65 12.70
CA TYR A 107 16.58 -7.10 12.67
C TYR A 107 17.90 -7.85 12.52
N ASP A 108 18.02 -8.97 13.23
CA ASP A 108 19.19 -9.88 13.11
C ASP A 108 19.03 -10.80 11.90
N TRP A 109 19.29 -10.22 10.72
CA TRP A 109 19.26 -10.95 9.46
C TRP A 109 20.31 -12.06 9.38
N ASP A 110 21.46 -11.91 10.03
CA ASP A 110 22.55 -12.89 9.99
C ASP A 110 22.19 -14.14 10.77
N SER A 111 21.58 -14.01 11.94
CA SER A 111 21.05 -15.13 12.68
C SER A 111 19.93 -15.84 11.91
N LEU A 112 18.98 -15.09 11.38
CA LEU A 112 17.89 -15.66 10.57
C LEU A 112 18.40 -16.39 9.32
N ARG A 113 19.46 -15.89 8.68
CA ARG A 113 20.11 -16.52 7.52
C ARG A 113 20.68 -17.90 7.88
N LYS A 114 21.35 -18.01 9.01
CA LYS A 114 21.87 -19.29 9.50
C LYS A 114 20.75 -20.29 9.78
N GLU A 115 19.68 -19.85 10.44
CA GLU A 115 18.53 -20.70 10.72
C GLU A 115 17.83 -21.18 9.45
N VAL A 116 17.62 -20.28 8.47
CA VAL A 116 17.00 -20.60 7.17
C VAL A 116 17.85 -21.61 6.38
N THR A 117 19.15 -21.44 6.33
CA THR A 117 20.05 -22.39 5.63
C THR A 117 20.14 -23.75 6.32
N THR A 118 19.89 -23.80 7.62
CA THR A 118 19.91 -25.02 8.43
C THR A 118 18.59 -25.79 8.36
N HIS A 119 17.47 -25.11 8.53
CA HIS A 119 16.15 -25.73 8.68
C HIS A 119 15.26 -25.63 7.43
N GLY A 120 15.61 -24.77 6.48
CA GLY A 120 14.78 -24.41 5.35
C GLY A 120 13.54 -23.61 5.76
N VAL A 121 12.74 -23.23 4.79
CA VAL A 121 11.45 -22.54 5.01
C VAL A 121 10.30 -23.37 4.45
N MET A 122 9.12 -23.26 5.08
CA MET A 122 7.95 -24.02 4.68
C MET A 122 7.29 -23.52 3.40
N ASN A 123 7.35 -22.22 3.16
CA ASN A 123 6.68 -21.52 2.05
C ASN A 123 7.71 -21.04 1.02
N SER A 124 7.47 -21.31 -0.25
CA SER A 124 8.36 -20.89 -1.33
C SER A 124 8.29 -19.37 -1.62
N LEU A 125 7.14 -18.78 -1.39
CA LEU A 125 6.85 -17.35 -1.56
C LEU A 125 6.01 -16.87 -0.38
N LEU A 126 6.22 -15.64 0.06
CA LEU A 126 5.64 -15.09 1.28
C LEU A 126 4.90 -13.77 1.03
N VAL A 127 5.60 -12.73 0.58
CA VAL A 127 5.07 -11.38 0.47
C VAL A 127 4.64 -11.08 -0.96
N ALA A 128 3.38 -10.70 -1.12
CA ALA A 128 2.76 -10.34 -2.40
C ALA A 128 1.63 -9.33 -2.17
N PRO A 129 1.91 -8.03 -2.07
CA PRO A 129 0.88 -7.03 -1.86
C PRO A 129 -0.14 -7.02 -2.99
N MET A 130 -1.38 -7.38 -2.64
CA MET A 130 -2.54 -7.45 -3.53
C MET A 130 -3.35 -6.16 -3.51
N PRO A 131 -4.31 -5.93 -4.45
CA PRO A 131 -5.06 -4.67 -4.52
C PRO A 131 -5.96 -4.36 -3.32
N THR A 132 -6.49 -5.36 -2.63
CA THR A 132 -7.36 -5.27 -1.43
C THR A 132 -8.67 -4.48 -1.61
N ALA A 133 -9.15 -4.29 -2.84
CA ALA A 133 -10.28 -3.41 -3.15
C ALA A 133 -11.56 -3.66 -2.32
N SER A 134 -11.96 -4.93 -2.15
CA SER A 134 -13.17 -5.26 -1.37
C SER A 134 -12.90 -5.32 0.13
N THR A 135 -11.77 -5.87 0.55
CA THR A 135 -11.43 -6.02 1.98
C THR A 135 -11.15 -4.68 2.64
N ALA A 136 -10.52 -3.75 1.93
CA ALA A 136 -10.31 -2.39 2.39
C ALA A 136 -11.64 -1.66 2.65
N GLN A 137 -12.63 -1.86 1.78
CA GLN A 137 -13.97 -1.29 1.98
C GLN A 137 -14.70 -1.88 3.19
N ILE A 138 -14.58 -3.18 3.43
CA ILE A 138 -15.19 -3.86 4.57
C ILE A 138 -14.59 -3.34 5.89
N LEU A 139 -13.27 -3.15 5.93
CA LEU A 139 -12.55 -2.69 7.12
C LEU A 139 -12.53 -1.15 7.27
N GLY A 140 -12.99 -0.41 6.27
CA GLY A 140 -13.09 1.06 6.32
C GLY A 140 -11.74 1.77 6.31
N ASN A 141 -10.75 1.20 5.59
CA ASN A 141 -9.45 1.82 5.34
C ASN A 141 -9.17 1.97 3.85
N ASN A 142 -8.07 2.63 3.48
CA ASN A 142 -7.66 2.80 2.09
C ASN A 142 -7.08 1.51 1.52
N GLU A 143 -7.16 1.37 0.20
CA GLU A 143 -6.70 0.19 -0.51
C GLU A 143 -5.17 0.04 -0.43
N CYS A 144 -4.71 -1.18 -0.18
CA CYS A 144 -3.31 -1.60 -0.28
C CYS A 144 -2.33 -0.59 0.35
N PHE A 145 -1.38 -0.13 -0.44
CA PHE A 145 -0.37 0.88 -0.13
C PHE A 145 -0.57 2.18 -0.94
N GLU A 146 -1.78 2.38 -1.48
CA GLU A 146 -2.08 3.53 -2.34
C GLU A 146 -2.37 4.79 -1.52
N PRO A 147 -2.07 6.00 -2.07
CA PRO A 147 -2.61 7.24 -1.55
C PRO A 147 -4.13 7.29 -1.72
N ILE A 148 -4.78 8.16 -0.97
CA ILE A 148 -6.22 8.42 -1.16
C ILE A 148 -6.48 9.08 -2.52
N THR A 149 -7.58 8.73 -3.16
CA THR A 149 -8.00 9.35 -4.41
C THR A 149 -8.79 10.64 -4.21
N SER A 150 -9.44 10.78 -3.06
CA SER A 150 -10.23 11.96 -2.67
C SER A 150 -10.44 11.96 -1.16
N ASN A 151 -10.52 13.13 -0.52
CA ASN A 151 -10.87 13.25 0.89
C ASN A 151 -12.40 13.20 1.12
N ILE A 152 -13.21 13.37 0.09
CA ILE A 152 -14.66 13.24 0.14
C ILE A 152 -15.17 12.65 -1.17
N TYR A 153 -16.06 11.67 -1.09
CA TYR A 153 -16.63 11.04 -2.27
C TYR A 153 -18.02 10.47 -1.98
N VAL A 154 -18.80 10.29 -3.04
CA VAL A 154 -20.12 9.66 -2.98
C VAL A 154 -19.99 8.18 -3.30
N ARG A 155 -20.43 7.33 -2.38
CA ARG A 155 -20.56 5.89 -2.61
C ARG A 155 -22.01 5.55 -2.96
N ARG A 156 -22.20 4.93 -4.12
CA ARG A 156 -23.48 4.36 -4.54
C ARG A 156 -23.55 2.89 -4.18
N THR A 157 -24.60 2.50 -3.48
CA THR A 157 -24.89 1.11 -3.13
C THR A 157 -26.35 0.80 -3.49
N LEU A 158 -26.75 -0.45 -3.39
CA LEU A 158 -28.16 -0.84 -3.54
C LEU A 158 -29.08 -0.18 -2.47
N ALA A 159 -28.52 0.20 -1.33
CA ALA A 159 -29.26 0.87 -0.24
C ALA A 159 -29.33 2.40 -0.40
N GLY A 160 -28.65 2.98 -1.38
CA GLY A 160 -28.65 4.44 -1.62
C GLY A 160 -27.26 5.03 -1.87
N GLU A 161 -27.20 6.36 -1.86
CA GLU A 161 -25.98 7.15 -2.03
C GLU A 161 -25.54 7.69 -0.66
N PHE A 162 -24.26 7.52 -0.35
CA PHE A 162 -23.64 7.95 0.91
C PHE A 162 -22.44 8.85 0.62
N VAL A 163 -22.43 10.02 1.22
CA VAL A 163 -21.24 10.90 1.20
C VAL A 163 -20.28 10.42 2.27
N LEU A 164 -19.11 9.99 1.87
CA LEU A 164 -18.05 9.53 2.75
C LEU A 164 -16.95 10.58 2.81
N MET A 165 -16.58 10.96 4.03
CA MET A 165 -15.49 11.88 4.34
C MET A 165 -14.31 11.13 4.93
N ASN A 166 -13.11 11.58 4.61
CA ASN A 166 -11.91 11.13 5.29
C ASN A 166 -11.99 11.53 6.78
N LYS A 167 -12.19 10.53 7.63
CA LYS A 167 -12.42 10.71 9.07
C LYS A 167 -11.27 11.44 9.77
N TYR A 168 -10.03 11.15 9.39
CA TYR A 168 -8.83 11.78 9.99
C TYR A 168 -8.74 13.26 9.63
N LEU A 169 -9.05 13.62 8.40
CA LEU A 169 -9.13 15.02 7.97
C LEU A 169 -10.25 15.75 8.70
N GLN A 170 -11.42 15.11 8.84
CA GLN A 170 -12.54 15.71 9.57
C GLN A 170 -12.15 16.00 11.01
N GLU A 171 -11.58 15.03 11.73
CA GLU A 171 -11.09 15.20 13.11
C GLU A 171 -10.07 16.35 13.24
N ASP A 172 -9.13 16.46 12.30
CA ASP A 172 -8.15 17.57 12.30
C ASP A 172 -8.82 18.92 12.04
N LEU A 173 -9.80 19.01 11.11
CA LEU A 173 -10.53 20.25 10.83
C LEU A 173 -11.48 20.65 11.98
N GLU A 174 -12.08 19.68 12.66
CA GLU A 174 -12.88 19.89 13.88
C GLU A 174 -11.99 20.42 15.02
N SER A 175 -10.80 19.85 15.20
CA SER A 175 -9.84 20.32 16.21
C SER A 175 -9.39 21.77 16.00
N LEU A 176 -9.40 22.24 14.76
CA LEU A 176 -9.13 23.63 14.39
C LEU A 176 -10.37 24.54 14.51
N ASN A 177 -11.54 24.00 14.86
CA ASN A 177 -12.83 24.71 14.92
C ASN A 177 -13.24 25.37 13.58
N ILE A 178 -12.86 24.78 12.45
CA ILE A 178 -13.19 25.29 11.11
C ILE A 178 -14.11 24.36 10.32
N TRP A 179 -14.42 23.17 10.85
CA TRP A 179 -15.32 22.22 10.19
C TRP A 179 -16.76 22.76 10.19
N ASN A 180 -17.32 22.92 8.99
CA ASN A 180 -18.70 23.33 8.77
C ASN A 180 -19.19 22.85 7.39
N HIS A 181 -20.47 23.11 7.10
CA HIS A 181 -21.12 22.69 5.86
C HIS A 181 -20.51 23.34 4.61
N ASP A 182 -20.13 24.61 4.68
CA ASP A 182 -19.55 25.36 3.55
C ASP A 182 -18.16 24.82 3.23
N LEU A 183 -17.35 24.50 4.25
CA LEU A 183 -16.04 23.87 4.07
C LEU A 183 -16.18 22.49 3.42
N LYS A 184 -17.13 21.68 3.89
CA LYS A 184 -17.43 20.37 3.28
C LYS A 184 -17.79 20.51 1.80
N ASN A 185 -18.67 21.45 1.46
CA ASN A 185 -19.04 21.71 0.07
C ASN A 185 -17.85 22.20 -0.77
N SER A 186 -17.03 23.09 -0.22
CA SER A 186 -15.81 23.55 -0.88
C SER A 186 -14.83 22.41 -1.18
N ILE A 187 -14.66 21.45 -0.28
CA ILE A 187 -13.83 20.27 -0.53
C ILE A 187 -14.44 19.40 -1.65
N LEU A 188 -15.77 19.23 -1.65
CA LEU A 188 -16.47 18.46 -2.67
C LEU A 188 -16.37 19.11 -4.06
N GLU A 189 -16.54 20.42 -4.17
CA GLU A 189 -16.39 21.19 -5.40
C GLU A 189 -14.99 21.12 -6.00
N ASN A 190 -13.98 20.93 -5.14
CA ASN A 190 -12.58 20.76 -5.53
C ASN A 190 -12.14 19.29 -5.63
N ASP A 191 -13.07 18.37 -5.94
CA ASP A 191 -12.81 16.95 -6.17
C ASP A 191 -12.11 16.26 -4.96
N GLY A 192 -12.40 16.73 -3.75
CA GLY A 192 -11.82 16.22 -2.50
C GLY A 192 -10.43 16.74 -2.18
N SER A 193 -9.92 17.72 -2.94
CA SER A 193 -8.68 18.42 -2.62
C SER A 193 -8.93 19.45 -1.51
N ILE A 194 -7.90 19.63 -0.65
CA ILE A 194 -7.89 20.67 0.38
C ILE A 194 -6.80 21.73 0.15
N GLN A 195 -6.11 21.67 -1.00
CA GLN A 195 -4.95 22.53 -1.26
C GLN A 195 -5.33 24.03 -1.39
N HIS A 196 -6.57 24.32 -1.78
CA HIS A 196 -7.13 25.68 -1.89
C HIS A 196 -7.49 26.30 -0.53
N LEU A 197 -7.63 25.51 0.54
CA LEU A 197 -8.04 25.99 1.85
C LEU A 197 -6.95 26.81 2.54
N LYS A 198 -7.35 27.77 3.39
CA LYS A 198 -6.43 28.55 4.24
C LYS A 198 -6.22 27.84 5.59
N ILE A 199 -5.49 26.74 5.58
CA ILE A 199 -5.21 25.88 6.72
C ILE A 199 -3.70 25.61 6.84
N PRO A 200 -3.20 25.12 7.99
CA PRO A 200 -1.80 24.81 8.16
C PRO A 200 -1.23 23.88 7.08
N GLN A 201 -0.01 24.16 6.63
CA GLN A 201 0.62 23.44 5.53
C GLN A 201 0.80 21.95 5.83
N PHE A 202 1.11 21.58 7.08
CA PHE A 202 1.27 20.18 7.45
C PHE A 202 -0.01 19.36 7.22
N ILE A 203 -1.21 19.95 7.41
CA ILE A 203 -2.49 19.28 7.09
C ILE A 203 -2.62 19.11 5.58
N LYS A 204 -2.31 20.16 4.80
CA LYS A 204 -2.33 20.04 3.33
C LYS A 204 -1.41 18.94 2.83
N ASP A 205 -0.22 18.82 3.39
CA ASP A 205 0.76 17.82 3.00
C ASP A 205 0.32 16.40 3.40
N THR A 206 -0.31 16.25 4.57
CA THR A 206 -0.82 14.96 5.06
C THR A 206 -1.95 14.40 4.20
N TYR A 207 -2.86 15.26 3.75
CA TYR A 207 -4.09 14.84 3.06
C TYR A 207 -4.09 15.12 1.56
N LYS A 208 -2.90 15.17 0.93
CA LYS A 208 -2.77 15.19 -0.53
C LYS A 208 -3.48 13.98 -1.14
N THR A 209 -4.26 14.25 -2.16
CA THR A 209 -4.81 13.17 -3.00
C THR A 209 -3.75 12.63 -3.96
N VAL A 210 -3.96 11.45 -4.50
CA VAL A 210 -3.05 10.84 -5.47
C VAL A 210 -2.80 11.70 -6.71
N TRP A 211 -3.75 12.58 -7.05
CA TRP A 211 -3.66 13.51 -8.19
C TRP A 211 -2.73 14.69 -7.95
N GLU A 212 -2.35 14.92 -6.68
CA GLU A 212 -1.48 16.00 -6.20
C GLU A 212 -0.08 15.49 -5.87
N ILE A 213 0.11 14.16 -5.87
CA ILE A 213 1.37 13.49 -5.62
C ILE A 213 2.02 13.12 -6.96
N SER A 214 3.32 13.37 -7.10
CA SER A 214 4.07 12.91 -8.27
C SER A 214 4.06 11.38 -8.35
N GLN A 215 3.73 10.83 -9.52
CA GLN A 215 3.74 9.38 -9.73
C GLN A 215 5.14 8.77 -9.58
N ARG A 216 6.18 9.56 -9.75
CA ARG A 216 7.56 9.17 -9.44
C ARG A 216 7.69 8.76 -7.97
N VAL A 217 7.07 9.50 -7.04
CA VAL A 217 7.08 9.16 -5.61
C VAL A 217 6.48 7.78 -5.36
N LEU A 218 5.36 7.44 -6.04
CA LEU A 218 4.74 6.13 -5.90
C LEU A 218 5.65 5.01 -6.41
N ILE A 219 6.34 5.24 -7.53
CA ILE A 219 7.31 4.30 -8.10
C ILE A 219 8.51 4.14 -7.17
N ASP A 220 9.05 5.24 -6.64
CA ASP A 220 10.19 5.22 -5.71
C ASP A 220 9.84 4.48 -4.40
N LEU A 221 8.66 4.74 -3.81
CA LEU A 221 8.16 4.00 -2.65
C LEU A 221 7.97 2.50 -2.96
N ALA A 222 7.53 2.17 -4.18
CA ALA A 222 7.40 0.79 -4.63
C ALA A 222 8.77 0.11 -4.77
N ALA A 223 9.80 0.81 -5.21
CA ALA A 223 11.17 0.31 -5.26
C ALA A 223 11.74 0.11 -3.83
N ASP A 224 11.55 1.07 -2.93
CA ASP A 224 12.04 0.99 -1.56
C ASP A 224 11.51 -0.25 -0.83
N ARG A 225 10.20 -0.55 -0.93
CA ARG A 225 9.63 -1.78 -0.33
C ARG A 225 9.87 -3.03 -1.16
N GLY A 226 10.14 -2.89 -2.46
CA GLY A 226 10.30 -4.00 -3.42
C GLY A 226 11.38 -5.01 -3.03
N LYS A 227 12.44 -4.55 -2.38
CA LYS A 227 13.53 -5.39 -1.85
C LYS A 227 13.12 -6.32 -0.71
N PHE A 228 11.92 -6.13 -0.13
CA PHE A 228 11.32 -7.01 0.89
C PHE A 228 10.10 -7.79 0.37
N ILE A 229 9.81 -7.71 -0.93
CA ILE A 229 8.70 -8.40 -1.56
C ILE A 229 9.23 -9.52 -2.44
N CYS A 230 9.00 -10.77 -2.05
CA CYS A 230 9.51 -11.93 -2.78
C CYS A 230 8.75 -12.25 -4.07
N GLN A 231 7.52 -11.78 -4.21
CA GLN A 231 6.74 -11.85 -5.44
C GLN A 231 6.72 -10.48 -6.14
N SER A 232 5.59 -10.06 -6.65
CA SER A 232 5.37 -8.71 -7.19
C SER A 232 4.36 -7.94 -6.34
N GLN A 233 4.16 -6.68 -6.64
CA GLN A 233 3.21 -5.80 -5.97
C GLN A 233 2.23 -5.21 -6.98
N SER A 234 0.97 -5.04 -6.57
CA SER A 234 -0.09 -4.47 -7.40
C SER A 234 0.00 -2.94 -7.42
N LEU A 235 1.04 -2.41 -8.07
CA LEU A 235 1.26 -0.97 -8.17
C LEU A 235 0.32 -0.35 -9.19
N ASN A 236 -0.59 0.52 -8.74
CA ASN A 236 -1.40 1.37 -9.59
C ASN A 236 -0.72 2.74 -9.78
N LEU A 237 -0.77 3.26 -11.00
CA LEU A 237 -0.31 4.61 -11.33
C LEU A 237 -1.49 5.45 -11.79
N PHE A 238 -1.43 6.75 -11.51
CA PHE A 238 -2.55 7.66 -11.68
C PHE A 238 -2.14 8.85 -12.54
N VAL A 239 -2.82 9.10 -13.63
CA VAL A 239 -2.57 10.23 -14.52
C VAL A 239 -3.88 10.96 -14.82
N LYS A 240 -3.84 12.31 -14.86
CA LYS A 240 -5.01 13.09 -15.24
C LYS A 240 -5.37 12.81 -16.70
N GLU A 241 -4.35 12.76 -17.55
CA GLU A 241 -4.46 12.46 -18.97
C GLU A 241 -3.39 11.42 -19.36
N ALA A 242 -3.81 10.37 -20.06
CA ALA A 242 -2.93 9.31 -20.54
C ALA A 242 -2.18 9.76 -21.81
N LYS A 243 -1.04 10.45 -21.62
CA LYS A 243 -0.15 10.86 -22.72
C LYS A 243 1.00 9.88 -22.87
N PHE A 244 1.35 9.52 -24.09
CA PHE A 244 2.39 8.53 -24.40
C PHE A 244 3.74 8.83 -23.73
N ASN A 245 4.20 10.08 -23.78
CA ASN A 245 5.47 10.49 -23.16
C ASN A 245 5.46 10.34 -21.64
N ILE A 246 4.33 10.63 -20.98
CA ILE A 246 4.18 10.49 -19.53
C ILE A 246 4.23 9.02 -19.15
N ILE A 247 3.44 8.17 -19.81
CA ILE A 247 3.38 6.73 -19.56
C ILE A 247 4.75 6.10 -19.79
N THR A 248 5.39 6.39 -20.92
CA THR A 248 6.72 5.90 -21.26
C THR A 248 7.76 6.30 -20.20
N SER A 249 7.76 7.57 -19.76
CA SER A 249 8.66 8.05 -18.72
C SER A 249 8.48 7.30 -17.39
N MET A 250 7.23 7.05 -16.97
CA MET A 250 6.92 6.28 -15.75
C MET A 250 7.39 4.83 -15.86
N LEU A 251 7.15 4.16 -16.99
CA LEU A 251 7.58 2.77 -17.22
C LEU A 251 9.09 2.64 -17.24
N PHE A 252 9.79 3.55 -17.92
CA PHE A 252 11.26 3.58 -17.90
C PHE A 252 11.82 3.87 -16.52
N HIS A 253 11.20 4.76 -15.76
CA HIS A 253 11.60 5.01 -14.38
C HIS A 253 11.41 3.76 -13.51
N ALA A 254 10.26 3.10 -13.59
CA ALA A 254 9.96 1.85 -12.88
C ALA A 254 10.98 0.74 -13.20
N TRP A 255 11.34 0.59 -14.48
CA TRP A 255 12.38 -0.33 -14.90
C TRP A 255 13.77 0.07 -14.35
N LYS A 256 14.13 1.35 -14.43
CA LYS A 256 15.42 1.86 -13.96
C LYS A 256 15.63 1.66 -12.45
N VAL A 257 14.58 1.79 -11.64
CA VAL A 257 14.65 1.57 -10.19
C VAL A 257 14.47 0.10 -9.79
N GLY A 258 14.42 -0.82 -10.79
CA GLY A 258 14.46 -2.25 -10.58
C GLY A 258 13.13 -2.92 -10.19
N LEU A 259 11.97 -2.31 -10.48
CA LEU A 259 10.69 -2.96 -10.20
C LEU A 259 10.54 -4.24 -11.03
N LYS A 260 10.08 -5.33 -10.40
CA LYS A 260 9.78 -6.62 -11.06
C LYS A 260 8.64 -6.50 -12.06
N THR A 261 7.63 -5.66 -11.74
CA THR A 261 6.50 -5.31 -12.60
C THR A 261 6.31 -3.80 -12.55
N GLY A 262 6.17 -3.15 -13.71
CA GLY A 262 6.14 -1.69 -13.77
C GLY A 262 4.82 -1.09 -13.28
N VAL A 263 3.68 -1.67 -13.66
CA VAL A 263 2.35 -1.18 -13.33
C VAL A 263 1.33 -2.31 -13.36
N TYR A 264 0.37 -2.27 -12.43
CA TYR A 264 -0.79 -3.16 -12.42
C TYR A 264 -1.96 -2.53 -13.19
N TYR A 265 -2.45 -1.36 -12.75
CA TYR A 265 -3.39 -0.52 -13.49
C TYR A 265 -2.86 0.88 -13.69
N LEU A 266 -3.10 1.43 -14.88
CA LEU A 266 -3.03 2.87 -15.12
C LEU A 266 -4.43 3.44 -14.97
N ARG A 267 -4.63 4.27 -13.94
CA ARG A 267 -5.91 4.90 -13.65
C ARG A 267 -5.90 6.34 -14.16
N THR A 268 -6.91 6.71 -14.91
CA THR A 268 -7.13 8.09 -15.36
C THR A 268 -8.19 8.76 -14.51
N ARG A 269 -8.11 10.08 -14.39
CA ARG A 269 -9.16 10.85 -13.72
C ARG A 269 -10.44 10.80 -14.55
N PRO A 270 -11.61 10.49 -13.96
CA PRO A 270 -12.89 10.56 -14.68
C PRO A 270 -13.11 11.95 -15.26
N GLN A 271 -13.48 12.03 -16.54
CA GLN A 271 -13.79 13.32 -17.20
C GLN A 271 -15.12 13.92 -16.76
N SER A 272 -16.08 13.08 -16.35
CA SER A 272 -17.36 13.54 -15.80
C SER A 272 -17.21 13.77 -14.30
N LYS A 273 -17.40 14.99 -13.82
CA LYS A 273 -17.68 15.26 -12.42
C LYS A 273 -18.87 14.39 -12.02
N ALA A 274 -18.76 13.62 -10.93
CA ALA A 274 -19.94 13.06 -10.29
C ALA A 274 -20.91 14.23 -10.12
N GLN A 275 -22.08 14.14 -10.76
CA GLN A 275 -23.02 15.26 -10.82
C GLN A 275 -23.24 15.78 -9.39
N SER A 276 -23.00 17.06 -9.20
CA SER A 276 -23.16 17.79 -7.95
C SER A 276 -24.65 18.01 -7.67
N PHE A 277 -25.42 16.92 -7.52
CA PHE A 277 -26.88 16.99 -7.29
C PHE A 277 -27.27 17.34 -5.86
N THR A 278 -26.35 17.68 -4.99
CA THR A 278 -26.66 17.91 -3.57
C THR A 278 -26.09 19.22 -3.03
N ILE A 279 -25.72 20.16 -3.89
CA ILE A 279 -25.49 21.52 -3.44
C ILE A 279 -26.86 22.19 -3.49
N ALA A 280 -27.50 22.35 -2.34
CA ALA A 280 -28.69 23.19 -2.24
C ALA A 280 -28.34 24.57 -2.82
N PRO A 281 -29.18 25.14 -3.69
CA PRO A 281 -28.92 26.48 -4.17
C PRO A 281 -28.74 27.41 -2.98
N LYS A 282 -27.73 28.27 -2.99
CA LYS A 282 -27.64 29.34 -2.01
C LYS A 282 -28.97 30.12 -2.16
N GLU A 283 -29.76 30.14 -1.07
CA GLU A 283 -30.87 31.09 -1.01
C GLU A 283 -30.26 32.48 -1.14
N GLU A 284 -30.48 33.11 -2.31
CA GLU A 284 -30.15 34.52 -2.46
C GLU A 284 -31.00 35.28 -1.43
N PRO A 285 -30.40 36.17 -0.65
CA PRO A 285 -31.18 36.94 0.31
C PRO A 285 -32.27 37.66 -0.45
N VAL A 286 -33.53 37.33 -0.13
CA VAL A 286 -34.69 37.98 -0.66
C VAL A 286 -34.55 39.46 -0.35
N CYS A 287 -34.45 40.27 -1.40
CA CYS A 287 -34.35 41.70 -1.28
C CYS A 287 -35.73 42.24 -0.76
N GLU A 288 -35.81 42.51 0.53
CA GLU A 288 -37.03 43.04 1.19
C GLU A 288 -37.45 44.45 0.69
N SER A 289 -36.71 45.04 -0.26
CA SER A 289 -36.96 46.40 -0.72
C SER A 289 -37.88 46.49 -1.95
N CYS A 290 -38.50 45.41 -2.45
CA CYS A 290 -39.37 45.45 -3.63
C CYS A 290 -40.81 45.03 -3.34
N SER A 291 -41.31 45.16 -2.11
CA SER A 291 -42.73 45.06 -1.78
C SER A 291 -43.22 46.39 -1.19
N GLY A 292 -43.46 47.36 -2.07
CA GLY A 292 -44.17 48.58 -1.80
C GLY A 292 -45.12 48.84 -2.91
#